data_a013424781668f6068778783279ab9d5
#
_entry.id   a013424781668f6068778783279ab9d5
#
_cell.length_a   1.000
_cell.length_b   1.000
_cell.length_c   1.000
_cell.angle_alpha   90.00
_cell.angle_beta   90.00
_cell.angle_gamma   90.00
#
_symmetry.space_group_name_H-M   'P 1'
#
loop_
_entity.id
_entity.type
_entity.pdbx_description
1 polymer ?
#
loop_
_entity_poly.entity_id
_entity_poly.type
_entity_poly.pdbx_seq_one_letter_code
_entity_poly.pdbx_strand_id
1 'polypeptide(L)'
;VKLPDRVSLYVLDAAPLFWQHMDDPIVPHLKVVHAFPDCFKKIRIDRGAIRFVLSGANLAAPGLTSAGGWLPEKEEEVKEGEVVAVEAEGMEECCLVGVLKMGTEEMKEKKKGIVMDGGHYLGDGLWKMDLT
;
A
#
# COMPACT_ATOMS: atom_id res chain seq x y z
N VAL A 1 -1.86 -1.04 -20.63
CA VAL A 1 -2.93 -0.06 -20.80
C VAL A 1 -2.58 1.23 -20.08
N LYS A 2 -2.70 2.35 -20.76
CA LYS A 2 -2.42 3.67 -20.18
C LYS A 2 -3.72 4.33 -19.77
N LEU A 3 -3.74 4.87 -18.56
CA LEU A 3 -4.88 5.57 -17.98
C LEU A 3 -4.56 7.07 -17.85
N PRO A 4 -5.57 7.92 -17.56
CA PRO A 4 -5.32 9.33 -17.22
C PRO A 4 -4.33 9.46 -16.06
N ASP A 5 -3.75 10.67 -15.90
CA ASP A 5 -2.79 11.00 -14.85
C ASP A 5 -1.50 10.17 -14.90
N ARG A 6 -1.12 9.71 -16.11
CA ARG A 6 0.11 8.98 -16.37
C ARG A 6 0.20 7.66 -15.61
N VAL A 7 -0.92 6.99 -15.42
CA VAL A 7 -0.97 5.67 -14.82
C VAL A 7 -0.97 4.61 -15.92
N SER A 8 -0.11 3.61 -15.79
CA SER A 8 -0.06 2.47 -16.70
C SER A 8 -0.55 1.22 -15.95
N LEU A 9 -1.34 0.41 -16.64
CA LEU A 9 -1.75 -0.90 -16.11
C LEU A 9 -1.08 -2.01 -16.90
N TYR A 10 -0.59 -3.01 -16.18
CA TYR A 10 -0.04 -4.24 -16.77
C TYR A 10 -1.10 -5.33 -16.59
N VAL A 11 -1.64 -5.80 -17.71
CA VAL A 11 -2.84 -6.64 -17.75
C VAL A 11 -2.53 -8.00 -18.35
N LEU A 12 -3.07 -9.06 -17.77
CA LEU A 12 -2.99 -10.41 -18.32
C LEU A 12 -4.39 -11.02 -18.29
N ASP A 13 -4.87 -11.48 -19.46
CA ASP A 13 -6.20 -12.10 -19.60
C ASP A 13 -7.32 -11.23 -19.01
N ALA A 14 -7.28 -9.93 -19.35
CA ALA A 14 -8.23 -8.92 -18.88
C ALA A 14 -8.19 -8.63 -17.38
N ALA A 15 -7.21 -9.18 -16.65
CA ALA A 15 -7.03 -8.91 -15.24
C ALA A 15 -5.86 -7.95 -15.03
N PRO A 16 -6.06 -6.79 -14.38
CA PRO A 16 -4.94 -5.91 -14.06
C PRO A 16 -4.12 -6.55 -12.93
N LEU A 17 -2.82 -6.73 -13.17
CA LEU A 17 -1.92 -7.37 -12.22
C LEU A 17 -0.99 -6.38 -11.53
N PHE A 18 -0.57 -5.33 -12.25
CA PHE A 18 0.35 -4.32 -11.72
C PHE A 18 -0.05 -2.96 -12.26
N TRP A 19 0.34 -1.93 -11.54
CA TRP A 19 0.14 -0.56 -11.98
C TRP A 19 1.39 0.27 -11.71
N GLN A 20 1.53 1.37 -12.43
CA GLN A 20 2.69 2.24 -12.30
C GLN A 20 2.25 3.67 -12.57
N HIS A 21 2.59 4.58 -11.67
CA HIS A 21 2.36 6.00 -11.86
C HIS A 21 3.67 6.63 -12.32
N MET A 22 3.67 7.18 -13.55
CA MET A 22 4.86 7.82 -14.14
C MET A 22 6.08 6.88 -14.10
N ASP A 23 7.17 7.33 -13.49
CA ASP A 23 8.42 6.58 -13.36
C ASP A 23 8.59 5.95 -11.97
N ASP A 24 7.54 5.93 -11.16
CA ASP A 24 7.56 5.28 -9.85
C ASP A 24 7.72 3.76 -10.03
N PRO A 25 8.12 3.04 -8.97
CA PRO A 25 8.17 1.58 -9.03
C PRO A 25 6.84 0.97 -9.44
N ILE A 26 6.89 -0.18 -10.10
CA ILE A 26 5.71 -0.95 -10.46
C ILE A 26 5.12 -1.54 -9.17
N VAL A 27 3.82 -1.37 -8.98
CA VAL A 27 3.10 -1.77 -7.77
C VAL A 27 2.13 -2.91 -8.10
N PRO A 28 2.09 -3.99 -7.29
CA PRO A 28 1.14 -5.07 -7.54
C PRO A 28 -0.30 -4.64 -7.22
N HIS A 29 -1.25 -5.22 -7.95
CA HIS A 29 -2.66 -5.12 -7.60
C HIS A 29 -2.89 -5.88 -6.29
N LEU A 30 -3.84 -5.43 -5.46
CA LEU A 30 -4.12 -6.10 -4.20
C LEU A 30 -4.48 -7.58 -4.36
N LYS A 31 -5.12 -7.96 -5.46
CA LYS A 31 -5.42 -9.37 -5.72
C LYS A 31 -4.16 -10.21 -5.86
N VAL A 32 -3.09 -9.63 -6.41
CA VAL A 32 -1.79 -10.30 -6.50
C VAL A 32 -1.18 -10.42 -5.10
N VAL A 33 -1.28 -9.36 -4.30
CA VAL A 33 -0.78 -9.38 -2.91
C VAL A 33 -1.53 -10.43 -2.09
N HIS A 34 -2.85 -10.53 -2.25
CA HIS A 34 -3.67 -11.53 -1.54
C HIS A 34 -3.30 -12.96 -1.95
N ALA A 35 -2.97 -13.18 -3.22
CA ALA A 35 -2.59 -14.49 -3.72
C ALA A 35 -1.17 -14.90 -3.28
N PHE A 36 -0.27 -13.94 -3.12
CA PHE A 36 1.13 -14.17 -2.79
C PHE A 36 1.61 -13.28 -1.64
N PRO A 37 0.99 -13.39 -0.47
CA PRO A 37 1.26 -12.44 0.62
C PRO A 37 2.70 -12.44 1.14
N ASP A 38 3.40 -13.56 1.01
CA ASP A 38 4.78 -13.68 1.50
C ASP A 38 5.82 -13.10 0.54
N CYS A 39 5.39 -12.63 -0.64
CA CYS A 39 6.29 -12.08 -1.64
C CYS A 39 6.54 -10.58 -1.48
N PHE A 40 5.85 -9.93 -0.56
CA PHE A 40 5.90 -8.47 -0.43
C PHE A 40 6.29 -8.04 0.98
N LYS A 41 7.05 -6.94 1.06
CA LYS A 41 7.35 -6.31 2.34
C LYS A 41 6.07 -5.72 2.91
N LYS A 42 5.91 -5.76 4.23
CA LYS A 42 4.66 -5.38 4.88
C LYS A 42 4.87 -4.44 6.06
N ILE A 43 3.85 -3.61 6.30
CA ILE A 43 3.67 -2.83 7.51
C ILE A 43 2.21 -3.03 7.93
N ARG A 44 1.85 -2.67 9.17
CA ARG A 44 0.49 -2.87 9.66
C ARG A 44 -0.05 -1.62 10.31
N ILE A 45 -1.28 -1.24 9.92
CA ILE A 45 -1.99 -0.13 10.53
C ILE A 45 -2.90 -0.63 11.66
N ASP A 46 -3.18 0.26 12.61
CA ASP A 46 -4.11 -0.06 13.69
C ASP A 46 -5.56 -0.08 13.16
N ARG A 47 -6.46 -0.62 13.97
CA ARG A 47 -7.86 -0.76 13.61
C ARG A 47 -8.54 0.59 13.35
N GLY A 48 -8.17 1.62 14.09
CA GLY A 48 -8.76 2.96 13.94
C GLY A 48 -8.40 3.63 12.62
N ALA A 49 -7.29 3.26 11.99
CA ALA A 49 -6.85 3.84 10.72
C ALA A 49 -7.55 3.22 9.51
N ILE A 50 -8.15 2.03 9.65
CA ILE A 50 -8.71 1.27 8.52
C ILE A 50 -9.72 2.09 7.73
N ARG A 51 -10.69 2.71 8.40
CA ARG A 51 -11.75 3.44 7.69
C ARG A 51 -11.22 4.62 6.89
N PHE A 52 -10.16 5.26 7.36
CA PHE A 52 -9.55 6.39 6.64
C PHE A 52 -8.85 5.91 5.37
N VAL A 53 -8.10 4.80 5.47
CA VAL A 53 -7.45 4.20 4.32
C VAL A 53 -8.47 3.76 3.28
N LEU A 54 -9.55 3.09 3.70
CA LEU A 54 -10.58 2.60 2.78
C LEU A 54 -11.47 3.71 2.22
N SER A 55 -11.34 4.94 2.73
CA SER A 55 -12.02 6.11 2.15
C SER A 55 -11.13 6.89 1.20
N GLY A 56 -9.89 6.44 0.99
CA GLY A 56 -8.96 7.08 0.08
C GLY A 56 -8.08 8.15 0.71
N ALA A 57 -8.10 8.28 2.04
CA ALA A 57 -7.23 9.23 2.72
C ALA A 57 -5.77 8.77 2.67
N ASN A 58 -4.84 9.73 2.75
CA ASN A 58 -3.42 9.40 2.81
C ASN A 58 -3.10 8.65 4.10
N LEU A 59 -2.16 7.72 4.01
CA LEU A 59 -1.69 6.99 5.19
C LEU A 59 -0.71 7.85 5.97
N ALA A 60 -0.93 7.98 7.27
CA ALA A 60 -0.08 8.76 8.16
C ALA A 60 0.63 7.88 9.19
N ALA A 61 1.80 8.31 9.63
CA ALA A 61 2.64 7.54 10.55
C ALA A 61 1.94 7.09 11.86
N PRO A 62 1.09 7.90 12.50
CA PRO A 62 0.45 7.47 13.75
C PRO A 62 -0.31 6.13 13.66
N GLY A 63 -0.88 5.81 12.50
CA GLY A 63 -1.57 4.53 12.32
C GLY A 63 -0.64 3.32 12.38
N LEU A 64 0.65 3.52 12.22
CA LEU A 64 1.66 2.46 12.20
C LEU A 64 2.45 2.38 13.50
N THR A 65 2.57 3.48 14.22
CA THR A 65 3.35 3.54 15.46
C THR A 65 2.50 3.37 16.71
N SER A 66 1.19 3.36 16.58
CA SER A 66 0.25 3.11 17.68
C SER A 66 0.28 1.64 18.12
N ALA A 67 -0.40 1.34 19.23
CA ALA A 67 -0.38 0.00 19.82
C ALA A 67 -0.80 -1.14 18.88
N GLY A 68 -1.77 -0.88 18.01
CA GLY A 68 -2.24 -1.89 17.04
C GLY A 68 -1.49 -1.90 15.72
N GLY A 69 -0.61 -0.93 15.52
CA GLY A 69 0.21 -0.84 14.32
C GLY A 69 1.49 -1.65 14.45
N TRP A 70 2.22 -1.81 13.35
CA TRP A 70 3.48 -2.55 13.36
C TRP A 70 4.40 -2.08 12.25
N LEU A 71 5.66 -1.95 12.58
CA LEU A 71 6.73 -1.63 11.65
C LEU A 71 7.86 -2.66 11.83
N PRO A 72 8.57 -3.02 10.76
CA PRO A 72 9.65 -4.01 10.85
C PRO A 72 10.84 -3.49 11.66
N GLU A 73 11.64 -4.43 12.15
CA GLU A 73 12.91 -4.10 12.79
C GLU A 73 13.85 -3.43 11.79
N LYS A 74 14.88 -2.76 12.31
CA LYS A 74 15.81 -2.01 11.47
C LYS A 74 16.45 -2.86 10.36
N GLU A 75 16.75 -4.11 10.64
CA GLU A 75 17.35 -5.03 9.68
C GLU A 75 16.44 -5.33 8.50
N GLU A 76 15.14 -5.17 8.69
CA GLU A 76 14.11 -5.41 7.68
C GLU A 76 13.44 -4.11 7.24
N GLU A 77 14.08 -2.96 7.48
CA GLU A 77 13.46 -1.67 7.16
C GLU A 77 13.04 -1.58 5.69
N VAL A 78 11.97 -0.83 5.47
CA VAL A 78 11.52 -0.47 4.12
C VAL A 78 11.82 1.01 3.95
N LYS A 79 12.49 1.36 2.87
CA LYS A 79 12.96 2.73 2.65
C LYS A 79 11.98 3.54 1.81
N GLU A 80 12.14 4.86 1.86
CA GLU A 80 11.41 5.74 0.97
C GLU A 80 11.62 5.29 -0.48
N GLY A 81 10.55 5.29 -1.27
CA GLY A 81 10.59 4.88 -2.67
C GLY A 81 10.38 3.38 -2.89
N GLU A 82 10.36 2.57 -1.84
CA GLU A 82 10.08 1.15 -1.99
C GLU A 82 8.57 0.87 -1.94
N VAL A 83 8.18 -0.22 -2.58
CA VAL A 83 6.79 -0.69 -2.55
C VAL A 83 6.56 -1.50 -1.29
N VAL A 84 5.43 -1.28 -0.63
CA VAL A 84 5.05 -2.00 0.57
C VAL A 84 3.56 -2.33 0.54
N ALA A 85 3.21 -3.49 1.06
CA ALA A 85 1.81 -3.88 1.28
C ALA A 85 1.45 -3.58 2.74
N VAL A 86 0.23 -3.11 2.95
CA VAL A 86 -0.21 -2.68 4.28
C VAL A 86 -1.28 -3.62 4.79
N GLU A 87 -0.96 -4.29 5.90
CA GLU A 87 -1.91 -5.09 6.65
C GLU A 87 -2.67 -4.18 7.61
N ALA A 88 -3.80 -4.66 8.10
CA ALA A 88 -4.58 -3.95 9.10
C ALA A 88 -4.87 -4.86 10.28
N GLU A 89 -4.84 -4.30 11.47
CA GLU A 89 -5.16 -5.02 12.70
C GLU A 89 -6.54 -5.69 12.59
N GLY A 90 -6.58 -7.00 12.77
CA GLY A 90 -7.83 -7.75 12.72
C GLY A 90 -8.31 -8.17 11.34
N MET A 91 -7.58 -7.81 10.28
CA MET A 91 -7.89 -8.25 8.91
C MET A 91 -6.87 -9.30 8.46
N GLU A 92 -7.32 -10.29 7.71
CA GLU A 92 -6.43 -11.34 7.21
C GLU A 92 -5.61 -10.90 6.01
N GLU A 93 -6.20 -10.06 5.14
CA GLU A 93 -5.59 -9.66 3.90
C GLU A 93 -5.20 -8.19 3.91
N CYS A 94 -4.17 -7.85 3.14
CA CYS A 94 -3.73 -6.46 3.03
C CYS A 94 -4.82 -5.57 2.44
N CYS A 95 -4.91 -4.35 2.95
CA CYS A 95 -5.94 -3.40 2.53
C CYS A 95 -5.41 -2.27 1.65
N LEU A 96 -4.09 -2.15 1.52
CA LEU A 96 -3.45 -1.06 0.79
C LEU A 96 -2.10 -1.53 0.28
N VAL A 97 -1.67 -1.02 -0.88
CA VAL A 97 -0.34 -1.26 -1.41
C VAL A 97 0.09 -0.02 -2.19
N GLY A 98 1.35 0.34 -2.05
CA GLY A 98 1.86 1.52 -2.73
C GLY A 98 3.32 1.78 -2.43
N VAL A 99 3.77 2.97 -2.82
CA VAL A 99 5.15 3.41 -2.67
C VAL A 99 5.27 4.27 -1.42
N LEU A 100 6.26 3.99 -0.58
CA LEU A 100 6.48 4.77 0.64
C LEU A 100 7.05 6.14 0.32
N LYS A 101 6.53 7.17 0.99
CA LYS A 101 7.05 8.53 0.97
C LYS A 101 7.98 8.79 2.14
N MET A 102 8.05 7.86 3.09
CA MET A 102 8.89 7.96 4.29
C MET A 102 9.32 6.54 4.67
N GLY A 103 10.59 6.35 4.98
CA GLY A 103 11.09 5.04 5.41
C GLY A 103 10.58 4.63 6.79
N THR A 104 10.57 3.32 7.05
CA THR A 104 10.01 2.79 8.29
C THR A 104 10.78 3.23 9.55
N GLU A 105 12.10 3.39 9.46
CA GLU A 105 12.87 3.88 10.60
C GLU A 105 12.58 5.36 10.90
N GLU A 106 12.37 6.18 9.86
CA GLU A 106 11.97 7.57 10.03
C GLU A 106 10.58 7.66 10.66
N MET A 107 9.66 6.77 10.30
CA MET A 107 8.33 6.72 10.90
C MET A 107 8.41 6.48 12.41
N LYS A 108 9.29 5.56 12.85
CA LYS A 108 9.48 5.26 14.27
C LYS A 108 10.01 6.47 15.03
N GLU A 109 10.90 7.23 14.40
CA GLU A 109 11.53 8.40 15.01
C GLU A 109 10.56 9.59 15.08
N LYS A 110 9.93 9.92 13.96
CA LYS A 110 9.08 11.12 13.86
C LYS A 110 7.69 10.91 14.40
N LYS A 111 7.10 9.73 14.19
CA LYS A 111 5.74 9.37 14.60
C LYS A 111 4.66 10.32 14.08
N LYS A 112 4.93 11.00 12.98
CA LYS A 112 4.01 11.93 12.33
C LYS A 112 4.35 12.06 10.85
N GLY A 113 3.41 12.61 10.07
CA GLY A 113 3.60 12.87 8.65
C GLY A 113 2.97 11.82 7.75
N ILE A 114 2.88 12.15 6.47
CA ILE A 114 2.29 11.28 5.47
C ILE A 114 3.34 10.27 5.01
N VAL A 115 3.00 8.99 5.08
CA VAL A 115 3.91 7.90 4.69
C VAL A 115 3.57 7.30 3.34
N MET A 116 2.34 7.46 2.88
CA MET A 116 1.91 7.00 1.56
C MET A 116 0.75 7.85 1.08
N ASP A 117 0.82 8.32 -0.17
CA ASP A 117 -0.29 8.96 -0.83
C ASP A 117 -0.53 8.25 -2.17
N GLY A 118 -1.77 8.29 -2.67
CA GLY A 118 -2.09 7.68 -3.95
C GLY A 118 -1.94 6.16 -4.01
N GLY A 119 -1.91 5.47 -2.88
CA GLY A 119 -1.84 4.01 -2.86
C GLY A 119 -3.13 3.36 -3.37
N HIS A 120 -3.02 2.09 -3.76
CA HIS A 120 -4.16 1.28 -4.19
C HIS A 120 -4.76 0.60 -2.96
N TYR A 121 -6.04 0.90 -2.68
CA TYR A 121 -6.72 0.38 -1.50
C TYR A 121 -7.92 -0.51 -1.85
N LEU A 122 -8.29 -1.34 -0.91
CA LEU A 122 -9.39 -2.28 -1.07
C LEU A 122 -10.71 -1.53 -1.33
N GLY A 123 -11.33 -1.82 -2.45
CA GLY A 123 -12.59 -1.18 -2.85
C GLY A 123 -12.43 0.10 -3.66
N ASP A 124 -11.22 0.50 -4.02
CA ASP A 124 -11.01 1.68 -4.87
C ASP A 124 -11.39 1.41 -6.34
N GLY A 125 -11.17 2.39 -7.21
CA GLY A 125 -11.48 2.25 -8.63
C GLY A 125 -10.75 1.10 -9.31
N LEU A 126 -9.48 0.91 -8.97
CA LEU A 126 -8.68 -0.18 -9.54
C LEU A 126 -9.18 -1.55 -9.07
N TRP A 127 -9.54 -1.67 -7.79
CA TRP A 127 -10.11 -2.92 -7.26
C TRP A 127 -11.39 -3.31 -7.98
N LYS A 128 -12.23 -2.32 -8.28
CA LYS A 128 -13.55 -2.54 -8.93
C LYS A 128 -13.44 -2.66 -10.44
N MET A 129 -12.29 -2.35 -11.04
CA MET A 129 -12.14 -2.32 -12.48
C MET A 129 -12.34 -3.70 -13.11
N ASP A 130 -13.20 -3.74 -14.13
CA ASP A 130 -13.47 -4.93 -14.92
C ASP A 130 -13.12 -4.62 -16.38
N LEU A 131 -12.15 -5.36 -16.92
CA LEU A 131 -11.68 -5.16 -18.29
C LEU A 131 -12.25 -6.18 -19.27
N THR A 132 -13.20 -7.00 -18.84
CA THR A 132 -13.83 -8.00 -19.69
C THR A 132 -14.99 -7.46 -20.51
#